data_51108a57c4683664649c73b9f63f0dda
#
_entry.id   51108a57c4683664649c73b9f63f0dda
#
_cell.length_a   1.000
_cell.length_b   1.000
_cell.length_c   1.000
_cell.angle_alpha   90.00
_cell.angle_beta   90.00
_cell.angle_gamma   90.00
#
_symmetry.space_group_name_H-M   'P 1'
#
loop_
_entity.id
_entity.type
_entity.pdbx_description
1 polymer ?
#
loop_
_entity_poly.entity_id
_entity_poly.type
_entity_poly.pdbx_seq_one_letter_code
_entity_poly.pdbx_strand_id
1 'polypeptide(L)'
;MSFGKLANVKPETAKLNQLLYTAPADTLTQGKVYVTNQTPKTIYVRVGLATAGGLNSFKANGYVTFDQEIKVGEYFESDPLYFADGDSVIIRSTDTSSAFTFIGEESPNIGGA
;
A
#
# COMPACT_ATOMS: atom_id res chain seq x y z
N MET A 1 20.16 -0.06 1.74
CA MET A 1 19.17 0.20 0.69
C MET A 1 18.60 -1.09 0.17
N SER A 2 17.28 -1.13 0.02
CA SER A 2 16.57 -2.30 -0.51
C SER A 2 15.78 -1.92 -1.73
N PHE A 3 15.60 -2.86 -2.63
CA PHE A 3 14.69 -2.67 -3.76
C PHE A 3 14.09 -4.02 -4.13
N GLY A 4 12.99 -3.96 -4.92
CA GLY A 4 12.23 -5.15 -5.26
C GLY A 4 10.95 -5.23 -4.45
N LYS A 5 10.57 -6.43 -4.01
CA LYS A 5 9.36 -6.62 -3.20
C LYS A 5 9.66 -6.23 -1.76
N LEU A 6 9.09 -5.12 -1.31
CA LEU A 6 9.31 -4.62 0.04
C LEU A 6 8.26 -5.12 1.03
N ALA A 7 7.07 -5.44 0.57
CA ALA A 7 6.01 -5.96 1.43
C ALA A 7 5.00 -6.74 0.61
N ASN A 8 4.30 -7.67 1.29
CA ASN A 8 3.29 -8.49 0.65
C ASN A 8 2.30 -8.96 1.71
N VAL A 9 1.01 -8.75 1.46
CA VAL A 9 0.00 -9.11 2.45
C VAL A 9 -1.32 -9.43 1.77
N LYS A 10 -2.11 -10.29 2.41
CA LYS A 10 -3.54 -10.44 2.13
C LYS A 10 -4.31 -9.81 3.28
N PRO A 11 -5.39 -9.07 3.02
CA PRO A 11 -6.16 -8.46 4.10
C PRO A 11 -6.66 -9.52 5.08
N GLU A 12 -6.54 -9.23 6.36
CA GLU A 12 -7.05 -10.13 7.39
C GLU A 12 -8.55 -10.02 7.51
N THR A 13 -9.10 -8.83 7.25
CA THR A 13 -10.53 -8.57 7.36
C THR A 13 -10.97 -7.76 6.16
N ALA A 14 -12.08 -8.17 5.54
CA ALA A 14 -12.67 -7.45 4.42
C ALA A 14 -13.19 -6.10 4.89
N LYS A 15 -13.04 -5.07 4.04
CA LYS A 15 -13.59 -3.73 4.25
C LYS A 15 -13.02 -3.00 5.45
N LEU A 16 -11.80 -3.34 5.87
CA LEU A 16 -11.08 -2.62 6.91
C LEU A 16 -9.72 -2.20 6.41
N ASN A 17 -9.28 -1.03 6.83
CA ASN A 17 -7.95 -0.55 6.50
C ASN A 17 -6.89 -1.40 7.21
N GLN A 18 -5.81 -1.68 6.51
CA GLN A 18 -4.71 -2.49 7.02
C GLN A 18 -3.39 -1.90 6.58
N LEU A 19 -2.38 -2.02 7.44
CA LEU A 19 -1.04 -1.57 7.14
C LEU A 19 -0.38 -2.52 6.15
N LEU A 20 0.18 -1.99 5.06
CA LEU A 20 0.96 -2.79 4.12
C LEU A 20 2.45 -2.62 4.36
N TYR A 21 2.91 -1.39 4.53
CA TYR A 21 4.35 -1.10 4.62
C TYR A 21 4.56 0.21 5.36
N THR A 22 5.63 0.28 6.16
CA THR A 22 6.05 1.51 6.83
C THR A 22 7.49 1.78 6.46
N ALA A 23 7.79 2.98 6.01
CA ALA A 23 9.15 3.37 5.68
C ALA A 23 10.00 3.37 6.95
N PRO A 24 11.17 2.72 6.93
CA PRO A 24 12.07 2.76 8.07
C PRO A 24 12.55 4.17 8.38
N ALA A 25 13.09 4.36 9.59
CA ALA A 25 13.67 5.63 9.98
C ALA A 25 14.78 6.03 9.00
N ASP A 26 14.89 7.33 8.74
CA ASP A 26 15.94 7.90 7.89
C ASP A 26 15.96 7.29 6.48
N THR A 27 14.79 6.95 5.96
CA THR A 27 14.67 6.28 4.67
C THR A 27 13.68 7.02 3.78
N LEU A 28 14.07 7.20 2.51
CA LEU A 28 13.15 7.61 1.46
C LEU A 28 12.70 6.34 0.73
N THR A 29 11.42 6.26 0.45
CA THR A 29 10.85 5.10 -0.22
C THR A 29 10.06 5.55 -1.45
N GLN A 30 10.21 4.82 -2.54
CA GLN A 30 9.34 5.01 -3.70
C GLN A 30 8.97 3.64 -4.25
N GLY A 31 7.75 3.54 -4.75
CA GLY A 31 7.28 2.28 -5.30
C GLY A 31 5.83 2.31 -5.69
N LYS A 32 5.33 1.15 -6.05
CA LYS A 32 3.95 0.97 -6.47
C LYS A 32 3.31 -0.19 -5.74
N VAL A 33 2.00 -0.10 -5.54
CA VAL A 33 1.23 -1.20 -4.98
C VAL A 33 0.60 -1.97 -6.14
N TYR A 34 0.81 -3.28 -6.14
CA TYR A 34 0.21 -4.20 -7.10
C TYR A 34 -0.83 -5.03 -6.36
N VAL A 35 -1.99 -5.16 -6.94
CA VAL A 35 -3.09 -5.94 -6.35
C VAL A 35 -3.54 -6.99 -7.35
N THR A 36 -3.60 -8.24 -6.90
CA THR A 36 -4.08 -9.35 -7.71
C THR A 36 -5.41 -9.82 -7.15
N ASN A 37 -6.43 -9.91 -7.99
CA ASN A 37 -7.72 -10.45 -7.58
C ASN A 37 -7.71 -11.96 -7.70
N GLN A 38 -7.58 -12.64 -6.56
CA GLN A 38 -7.57 -14.10 -6.49
C GLN A 38 -8.92 -14.66 -6.05
N THR A 39 -9.96 -13.85 -6.13
CA THR A 39 -11.32 -14.24 -5.73
C THR A 39 -12.13 -14.63 -6.96
N PRO A 40 -13.27 -15.32 -6.80
CA PRO A 40 -14.16 -15.63 -7.91
C PRO A 40 -15.13 -14.50 -8.24
N LYS A 41 -14.89 -13.27 -7.76
CA LYS A 41 -15.80 -12.14 -8.00
C LYS A 41 -15.01 -10.86 -8.14
N THR A 42 -15.66 -9.81 -8.63
CA THR A 42 -15.07 -8.47 -8.70
C THR A 42 -14.85 -7.92 -7.30
N ILE A 43 -13.68 -7.30 -7.08
CA ILE A 43 -13.36 -6.65 -5.82
C ILE A 43 -13.11 -5.17 -6.06
N TYR A 44 -13.18 -4.40 -4.97
CA TYR A 44 -12.87 -2.97 -4.98
C TYR A 44 -11.82 -2.71 -3.92
N VAL A 45 -10.75 -2.00 -4.31
CA VAL A 45 -9.60 -1.81 -3.42
C VAL A 45 -9.31 -0.33 -3.21
N ARG A 46 -8.64 -0.03 -2.11
CA ARG A 46 -8.17 1.30 -1.77
C ARG A 46 -6.71 1.24 -1.38
N VAL A 47 -5.99 2.29 -1.73
CA VAL A 47 -4.59 2.47 -1.32
C VAL A 47 -4.48 3.88 -0.77
N GLY A 48 -3.85 4.03 0.37
CA GLY A 48 -3.67 5.33 0.99
C GLY A 48 -2.28 5.50 1.58
N LEU A 49 -1.94 6.74 1.88
CA LEU A 49 -0.70 7.08 2.56
C LEU A 49 -1.03 7.72 3.90
N ALA A 50 -0.37 7.26 4.95
CA ALA A 50 -0.50 7.80 6.29
C ALA A 50 0.85 8.35 6.74
N THR A 51 0.82 9.47 7.45
CA THR A 51 2.02 10.00 8.09
C THR A 51 2.40 9.15 9.29
N ALA A 52 3.44 9.52 10.01
CA ALA A 52 3.89 8.79 11.18
C ALA A 52 2.71 8.47 12.10
N GLY A 53 2.64 7.22 12.57
CA GLY A 53 1.51 6.72 13.36
C GLY A 53 0.70 5.66 12.65
N GLY A 54 0.91 5.48 11.35
CA GLY A 54 0.28 4.40 10.58
C GLY A 54 -1.23 4.48 10.57
N LEU A 55 -1.89 3.37 10.88
CA LEU A 55 -3.35 3.30 10.87
C LEU A 55 -3.99 4.33 11.79
N ASN A 56 -3.36 4.62 12.92
CA ASN A 56 -3.93 5.54 13.90
C ASN A 56 -3.96 6.99 13.42
N SER A 57 -3.08 7.35 12.49
CA SER A 57 -3.03 8.71 11.95
C SER A 57 -3.66 8.81 10.58
N PHE A 58 -4.09 7.71 9.99
CA PHE A 58 -4.64 7.73 8.64
C PHE A 58 -6.01 8.38 8.61
N LYS A 59 -6.21 9.24 7.62
CA LYS A 59 -7.49 9.92 7.38
C LYS A 59 -7.94 9.69 5.94
N ALA A 60 -9.25 9.81 5.72
CA ALA A 60 -9.84 9.50 4.41
C ALA A 60 -9.25 10.32 3.27
N ASN A 61 -8.76 11.53 3.53
CA ASN A 61 -8.15 12.33 2.47
C ASN A 61 -6.76 11.83 2.09
N GLY A 62 -6.26 10.79 2.75
CA GLY A 62 -4.99 10.17 2.39
C GLY A 62 -5.10 9.08 1.33
N TYR A 63 -6.31 8.72 0.90
CA TYR A 63 -6.44 7.74 -0.18
C TYR A 63 -5.91 8.30 -1.49
N VAL A 64 -5.06 7.51 -2.16
CA VAL A 64 -4.55 7.82 -3.50
C VAL A 64 -5.23 6.95 -4.55
N THR A 65 -5.84 5.85 -4.13
CA THR A 65 -6.69 4.99 -4.95
C THR A 65 -7.95 4.72 -4.13
N PHE A 66 -9.11 4.90 -4.72
CA PHE A 66 -10.37 4.79 -3.98
C PHE A 66 -11.37 3.95 -4.76
N ASP A 67 -11.75 2.80 -4.18
CA ASP A 67 -12.73 1.87 -4.75
C ASP A 67 -12.42 1.51 -6.20
N GLN A 68 -11.15 1.21 -6.47
CA GLN A 68 -10.71 0.76 -7.78
C GLN A 68 -11.25 -0.65 -8.04
N GLU A 69 -12.01 -0.78 -9.13
CA GLU A 69 -12.56 -2.07 -9.53
C GLU A 69 -11.48 -2.97 -10.11
N ILE A 70 -11.45 -4.22 -9.66
CA ILE A 70 -10.57 -5.25 -10.21
C ILE A 70 -11.42 -6.48 -10.48
N LYS A 71 -11.58 -6.83 -11.75
CA LYS A 71 -12.40 -7.96 -12.14
C LYS A 71 -11.70 -9.28 -11.88
N VAL A 72 -12.45 -10.37 -11.96
CA VAL A 72 -11.90 -11.71 -11.73
C VAL A 72 -10.69 -11.96 -12.62
N GLY A 73 -9.59 -12.38 -12.01
CA GLY A 73 -8.36 -12.72 -12.73
C GLY A 73 -7.53 -11.54 -13.18
N GLU A 74 -7.96 -10.32 -12.89
CA GLU A 74 -7.21 -9.12 -13.27
C GLU A 74 -6.33 -8.63 -12.13
N TYR A 75 -5.46 -7.68 -12.46
CA TYR A 75 -4.61 -7.03 -11.47
C TYR A 75 -4.70 -5.52 -11.61
N PHE A 76 -4.24 -4.81 -10.59
CA PHE A 76 -4.17 -3.35 -10.57
C PHE A 76 -2.79 -2.92 -10.12
N GLU A 77 -2.28 -1.89 -10.76
CA GLU A 77 -0.99 -1.27 -10.41
C GLU A 77 -1.25 0.19 -10.08
N SER A 78 -0.86 0.63 -8.90
CA SER A 78 -1.05 2.01 -8.48
C SER A 78 -0.07 2.94 -9.20
N ASP A 79 -0.34 4.25 -9.13
CA ASP A 79 0.65 5.24 -9.51
C ASP A 79 1.84 5.16 -8.54
N PRO A 80 3.02 5.67 -8.95
CA PRO A 80 4.17 5.67 -8.05
C PRO A 80 3.88 6.45 -6.77
N LEU A 81 4.32 5.91 -5.64
CA LEU A 81 4.18 6.52 -4.33
C LEU A 81 5.57 6.91 -3.83
N TYR A 82 5.66 8.10 -3.24
CA TYR A 82 6.91 8.65 -2.70
C TYR A 82 6.66 9.09 -1.27
N PHE A 83 7.43 8.56 -0.34
CA PHE A 83 7.25 8.90 1.07
C PHE A 83 8.52 8.63 1.86
N ALA A 84 8.54 9.04 3.11
CA ALA A 84 9.75 9.01 3.94
C ALA A 84 9.45 8.45 5.33
N ASP A 85 10.45 8.46 6.16
CA ASP A 85 10.48 7.81 7.48
C ASP A 85 9.19 7.90 8.25
N GLY A 86 8.72 6.75 8.67
CA GLY A 86 7.53 6.62 9.49
C GLY A 86 6.22 6.66 8.72
N ASP A 87 6.24 7.12 7.47
CA ASP A 87 5.04 7.13 6.65
C ASP A 87 4.69 5.71 6.23
N SER A 88 3.41 5.44 6.02
CA SER A 88 2.93 4.10 5.78
C SER A 88 2.01 4.02 4.59
N VAL A 89 1.97 2.85 3.97
CA VAL A 89 1.00 2.52 2.93
C VAL A 89 -0.13 1.74 3.59
N ILE A 90 -1.35 2.23 3.42
CA ILE A 90 -2.56 1.62 3.97
C ILE A 90 -3.35 1.04 2.82
N ILE A 91 -3.91 -0.14 3.02
CA ILE A 91 -4.69 -0.83 2.00
C ILE A 91 -6.04 -1.26 2.54
N ARG A 92 -6.96 -1.47 1.62
CA ARG A 92 -8.29 -1.99 1.94
C ARG A 92 -8.84 -2.72 0.74
N SER A 93 -9.53 -3.83 0.97
CA SER A 93 -10.20 -4.58 -0.09
C SER A 93 -11.55 -5.07 0.40
N THR A 94 -12.47 -5.29 -0.53
CA THR A 94 -13.77 -5.88 -0.22
C THR A 94 -13.69 -7.38 0.02
N ASP A 95 -12.53 -8.00 -0.20
CA ASP A 95 -12.35 -9.44 0.01
C ASP A 95 -10.95 -9.73 0.54
N THR A 96 -10.84 -10.78 1.34
CA THR A 96 -9.58 -11.17 1.98
C THR A 96 -8.66 -11.98 1.07
N SER A 97 -9.13 -12.43 -0.07
CA SER A 97 -8.32 -13.24 -0.99
C SER A 97 -7.63 -12.43 -2.08
N SER A 98 -7.55 -11.13 -1.93
CA SER A 98 -6.76 -10.28 -2.81
C SER A 98 -5.34 -10.16 -2.24
N ALA A 99 -4.34 -10.21 -3.12
CA ALA A 99 -2.95 -10.12 -2.70
C ALA A 99 -2.40 -8.73 -3.03
N PHE A 100 -1.86 -8.05 -2.01
CA PHE A 100 -1.25 -6.74 -2.15
C PHE A 100 0.25 -6.87 -2.03
N THR A 101 0.98 -6.30 -2.98
CA THR A 101 2.44 -6.31 -2.99
C THR A 101 2.95 -4.89 -3.20
N PHE A 102 3.89 -4.47 -2.39
CA PHE A 102 4.56 -3.19 -2.57
C PHE A 102 5.93 -3.45 -3.17
N ILE A 103 6.16 -2.95 -4.38
CA ILE A 103 7.43 -3.11 -5.09
C ILE A 103 8.04 -1.73 -5.29
N GLY A 104 9.28 -1.57 -4.87
CA GLY A 104 9.94 -0.28 -4.98
C GLY A 104 11.36 -0.33 -4.48
N GLU A 105 11.84 0.81 -4.01
CA GLU A 105 13.19 0.90 -3.49
C GLU A 105 13.25 1.83 -2.29
N GLU A 106 14.19 1.53 -1.41
CA GLU A 106 14.51 2.34 -0.24
C GLU A 106 15.89 2.95 -0.43
N SER A 107 16.04 4.22 -0.08
CA SER A 107 17.34 4.88 -0.11
C SER A 107 17.49 5.73 1.14
N PRO A 108 18.74 6.04 1.55
CA PRO A 108 18.95 6.86 2.73
C PRO A 108 18.34 8.25 2.57
N ASN A 109 17.68 8.74 3.61
CA ASN A 109 17.23 10.12 3.69
C ASN A 109 18.27 10.90 4.47
N ILE A 110 19.32 11.33 3.78
CA ILE A 110 20.43 12.03 4.39
C ILE A 110 20.31 13.53 4.16
N GLY A 111 21.01 14.28 4.98
CA GLY A 111 21.00 15.73 4.87
C GLY A 111 19.85 16.39 5.59
N GLY A 112 19.09 15.64 6.34
CA GLY A 112 17.98 16.18 7.12
C GLY A 112 16.93 16.84 6.25
N ALA A 113 16.93 16.45 5.02
CA ALA A 113 15.97 17.05 4.09
C ALA A 113 14.59 16.51 4.35
#